data_d9d9bd0d4bf23eddbb66dc271efa5231
#
_entry.id   d9d9bd0d4bf23eddbb66dc271efa5231
#
_cell.length_a   1.000
_cell.length_b   1.000
_cell.length_c   1.000
_cell.angle_alpha   90.00
_cell.angle_beta   90.00
_cell.angle_gamma   90.00
#
_symmetry.space_group_name_H-M   'P 1'
#
loop_
_entity.id
_entity.type
_entity.pdbx_description
1 polymer ?
#
loop_
_entity_poly.entity_id
_entity_poly.type
_entity_poly.pdbx_seq_one_letter_code
_entity_poly.pdbx_strand_id
1 'polypeptide(L)'
;MQEIKEQSWLKKVPPVIGLILIIDVLCIVLFMFNYLGVGALTRYGLLPRSEPLFMPLLLAPLLHGSWAHLWANLLPFTLLSLLASRYGSREYILLLLVVWFGGGLLLWCIGRPAYHIGLSGVIYGLWAYLLVYALMHRSFKALAIGAVVLVLYAVMWQGLIPGQLSGQWHVSVEGHLSGALVGGLYAYFCARRHKKRESEARAVQ
;
A
#
# COMPACT_ATOMS: atom_id res chain seq x y z
N MET A 1 -32.65 25.09 -8.74
CA MET A 1 -31.65 25.73 -7.85
C MET A 1 -31.02 24.77 -6.84
N GLN A 2 -31.61 23.60 -6.56
CA GLN A 2 -31.05 22.56 -5.71
C GLN A 2 -29.98 21.69 -6.40
N GLU A 3 -30.13 21.38 -7.69
CA GLU A 3 -29.15 20.57 -8.46
C GLU A 3 -27.74 21.19 -8.54
N ILE A 4 -27.64 22.51 -8.55
CA ILE A 4 -26.33 23.21 -8.63
C ILE A 4 -25.54 23.13 -7.30
N LYS A 5 -26.22 22.90 -6.17
CA LYS A 5 -25.57 22.74 -4.87
C LYS A 5 -25.00 21.34 -4.64
N GLU A 6 -25.64 20.30 -5.21
CA GLU A 6 -25.17 18.91 -5.06
C GLU A 6 -23.86 18.64 -5.80
N GLN A 7 -23.67 19.24 -6.99
CA GLN A 7 -22.40 19.12 -7.72
C GLN A 7 -21.22 19.84 -7.06
N SER A 8 -21.46 20.77 -6.14
CA SER A 8 -20.39 21.59 -5.57
C SER A 8 -19.58 20.87 -4.49
N TRP A 9 -20.13 19.90 -3.80
CA TRP A 9 -19.41 19.21 -2.74
C TRP A 9 -18.71 17.92 -3.22
N LEU A 10 -19.12 17.31 -4.32
CA LEU A 10 -18.34 16.27 -5.02
C LEU A 10 -17.00 16.82 -5.53
N LYS A 11 -16.93 18.11 -5.87
CA LYS A 11 -15.67 18.80 -6.23
C LYS A 11 -14.73 19.05 -5.03
N LYS A 12 -15.17 18.81 -3.79
CA LYS A 12 -14.38 19.04 -2.55
C LYS A 12 -13.69 17.79 -2.03
N VAL A 13 -14.01 16.59 -2.54
CA VAL A 13 -13.31 15.36 -2.13
C VAL A 13 -11.95 15.33 -2.84
N PRO A 14 -10.83 15.34 -2.10
CA PRO A 14 -9.52 15.21 -2.73
C PRO A 14 -9.48 13.93 -3.58
N PRO A 15 -8.93 13.95 -4.80
CA PRO A 15 -8.90 12.82 -5.72
C PRO A 15 -8.28 11.56 -5.09
N VAL A 16 -7.42 11.74 -4.10
CA VAL A 16 -6.82 10.66 -3.33
C VAL A 16 -7.85 9.89 -2.50
N ILE A 17 -8.80 10.57 -1.86
CA ILE A 17 -9.85 9.89 -1.08
C ILE A 17 -10.72 9.03 -2.00
N GLY A 18 -11.09 9.58 -3.17
CA GLY A 18 -11.81 8.82 -4.17
C GLY A 18 -11.07 7.55 -4.62
N LEU A 19 -9.76 7.67 -4.86
CA LEU A 19 -8.92 6.52 -5.25
C LEU A 19 -8.84 5.46 -4.14
N ILE A 20 -8.65 5.86 -2.88
CA ILE A 20 -8.63 4.93 -1.73
C ILE A 20 -9.96 4.17 -1.66
N LEU A 21 -11.08 4.90 -1.69
CA LEU A 21 -12.42 4.29 -1.63
C LEU A 21 -12.70 3.35 -2.80
N ILE A 22 -12.26 3.70 -4.01
CA ILE A 22 -12.38 2.82 -5.18
C ILE A 22 -11.64 1.50 -4.95
N ILE A 23 -10.42 1.55 -4.44
CA ILE A 23 -9.63 0.34 -4.16
C ILE A 23 -10.32 -0.50 -3.07
N ASP A 24 -10.77 0.12 -1.98
CA ASP A 24 -11.48 -0.57 -0.90
C ASP A 24 -12.76 -1.25 -1.41
N VAL A 25 -13.56 -0.54 -2.22
CA VAL A 25 -14.79 -1.09 -2.83
C VAL A 25 -14.46 -2.23 -3.79
N LEU A 26 -13.43 -2.10 -4.62
CA LEU A 26 -13.00 -3.18 -5.52
C LEU A 26 -12.60 -4.43 -4.74
N CYS A 27 -11.85 -4.29 -3.63
CA CYS A 27 -11.51 -5.42 -2.77
C CYS A 27 -12.76 -6.11 -2.22
N ILE A 28 -13.74 -5.33 -1.73
CA ILE A 28 -15.01 -5.87 -1.21
C ILE A 28 -15.80 -6.58 -2.31
N VAL A 29 -15.97 -5.96 -3.46
CA VAL A 29 -16.74 -6.51 -4.59
C VAL A 29 -16.10 -7.81 -5.08
N LEU A 30 -14.79 -7.83 -5.32
CA LEU A 30 -14.08 -9.04 -5.77
C LEU A 30 -14.11 -10.14 -4.70
N PHE A 31 -13.99 -9.77 -3.42
CA PHE A 31 -14.13 -10.73 -2.33
C PHE A 31 -15.56 -11.32 -2.29
N MET A 32 -16.60 -10.51 -2.42
CA MET A 32 -17.99 -11.00 -2.45
C MET A 32 -18.24 -11.92 -3.63
N PHE A 33 -17.72 -11.60 -4.83
CA PHE A 33 -17.79 -12.47 -6.00
C PHE A 33 -17.17 -13.85 -5.74
N ASN A 34 -15.99 -13.87 -5.11
CA ASN A 34 -15.29 -15.11 -4.75
C ASN A 34 -16.02 -15.87 -3.64
N TYR A 35 -16.54 -15.16 -2.62
CA TYR A 35 -17.25 -15.72 -1.48
C TYR A 35 -18.58 -16.37 -1.84
N LEU A 36 -19.33 -15.78 -2.77
CA LEU A 36 -20.60 -16.29 -3.27
C LEU A 36 -20.42 -17.45 -4.28
N GLY A 37 -19.20 -17.88 -4.55
CA GLY A 37 -18.91 -19.02 -5.42
C GLY A 37 -19.08 -18.70 -6.92
N VAL A 38 -19.23 -17.42 -7.31
CA VAL A 38 -19.39 -17.01 -8.71
C VAL A 38 -18.12 -17.23 -9.53
N GLY A 39 -16.95 -17.33 -8.85
CA GLY A 39 -15.67 -17.62 -9.51
C GLY A 39 -14.54 -17.87 -8.52
N ALA A 40 -13.58 -18.72 -8.91
CA ALA A 40 -12.35 -18.94 -8.13
C ALA A 40 -11.33 -17.84 -8.42
N LEU A 41 -11.62 -16.61 -7.98
CA LEU A 41 -10.78 -15.43 -8.29
C LEU A 41 -9.39 -15.52 -7.67
N THR A 42 -9.20 -16.27 -6.59
CA THR A 42 -7.89 -16.47 -5.96
C THR A 42 -6.85 -17.11 -6.89
N ARG A 43 -7.28 -17.78 -7.96
CA ARG A 43 -6.38 -18.32 -9.01
C ARG A 43 -5.67 -17.23 -9.83
N TYR A 44 -6.19 -15.99 -9.79
CA TYR A 44 -5.54 -14.82 -10.39
C TYR A 44 -4.57 -14.13 -9.43
N GLY A 45 -4.27 -14.74 -8.28
CA GLY A 45 -3.18 -14.36 -7.40
C GLY A 45 -1.84 -14.42 -8.12
N LEU A 46 -0.86 -13.70 -7.61
CA LEU A 46 0.50 -13.71 -8.15
C LEU A 46 1.19 -15.02 -7.78
N LEU A 47 1.52 -15.81 -8.80
CA LEU A 47 2.37 -17.00 -8.68
C LEU A 47 3.78 -16.63 -9.14
N PRO A 48 4.80 -16.68 -8.25
CA PRO A 48 6.16 -16.29 -8.60
C PRO A 48 6.73 -17.12 -9.78
N ARG A 49 7.41 -16.43 -10.68
CA ARG A 49 8.07 -16.97 -11.88
C ARG A 49 7.13 -17.71 -12.85
N SER A 50 5.83 -17.38 -12.83
CA SER A 50 4.84 -17.92 -13.78
C SER A 50 4.33 -16.85 -14.74
N GLU A 51 3.83 -17.28 -15.89
CA GLU A 51 3.14 -16.47 -16.88
C GLU A 51 1.64 -16.85 -16.95
N PRO A 52 0.75 -15.92 -17.30
CA PRO A 52 1.01 -14.49 -17.61
C PRO A 52 1.20 -13.65 -16.35
N LEU A 53 2.15 -12.69 -16.37
CA LEU A 53 2.48 -11.85 -15.21
C LEU A 53 1.56 -10.64 -15.03
N PHE A 54 1.10 -10.00 -16.13
CA PHE A 54 0.43 -8.70 -16.07
C PHE A 54 -0.87 -8.72 -15.25
N MET A 55 -1.75 -9.69 -15.52
CA MET A 55 -3.03 -9.79 -14.81
C MET A 55 -2.86 -10.08 -13.31
N PRO A 56 -2.00 -11.03 -12.89
CA PRO A 56 -1.70 -11.22 -11.47
C PRO A 56 -1.10 -9.99 -10.80
N LEU A 57 -0.19 -9.26 -11.45
CA LEU A 57 0.35 -8.01 -10.89
C LEU A 57 -0.75 -6.99 -10.61
N LEU A 58 -1.74 -6.89 -11.49
CA LEU A 58 -2.85 -5.95 -11.34
C LEU A 58 -3.85 -6.42 -10.28
N LEU A 59 -4.25 -7.70 -10.30
CA LEU A 59 -5.37 -8.21 -9.52
C LEU A 59 -5.00 -8.76 -8.15
N ALA A 60 -3.83 -9.36 -7.99
CA ALA A 60 -3.47 -10.03 -6.75
C ALA A 60 -3.62 -9.17 -5.49
N PRO A 61 -3.26 -7.86 -5.49
CA PRO A 61 -3.49 -7.01 -4.32
C PRO A 61 -4.96 -6.82 -3.96
N LEU A 62 -5.87 -6.95 -4.93
CA LEU A 62 -7.32 -6.76 -4.72
C LEU A 62 -8.03 -8.02 -4.19
N LEU A 63 -7.37 -9.18 -4.27
CA LEU A 63 -7.97 -10.47 -3.94
C LEU A 63 -7.78 -10.83 -2.48
N HIS A 64 -8.81 -11.39 -1.85
CA HIS A 64 -8.77 -11.79 -0.45
C HIS A 64 -9.43 -13.17 -0.26
N GLY A 65 -8.85 -13.99 0.63
CA GLY A 65 -9.29 -15.37 0.85
C GLY A 65 -10.29 -15.54 2.01
N SER A 66 -10.45 -14.54 2.89
CA SER A 66 -11.36 -14.60 4.03
C SER A 66 -11.78 -13.20 4.50
N TRP A 67 -12.88 -13.11 5.26
CA TRP A 67 -13.31 -11.87 5.90
C TRP A 67 -12.24 -11.28 6.80
N ALA A 68 -11.59 -12.10 7.62
CA ALA A 68 -10.51 -11.65 8.49
C ALA A 68 -9.36 -11.05 7.70
N HIS A 69 -8.95 -11.68 6.57
CA HIS A 69 -7.91 -11.18 5.69
C HIS A 69 -8.32 -9.86 5.03
N LEU A 70 -9.58 -9.76 4.54
CA LEU A 70 -10.08 -8.53 3.94
C LEU A 70 -10.02 -7.35 4.90
N TRP A 71 -10.61 -7.47 6.10
CA TRP A 71 -10.64 -6.38 7.07
C TRP A 71 -9.27 -6.03 7.65
N ALA A 72 -8.41 -7.04 7.85
CA ALA A 72 -7.02 -6.81 8.25
C ALA A 72 -6.21 -6.02 7.21
N ASN A 73 -6.69 -5.94 5.96
CA ASN A 73 -6.07 -5.13 4.90
C ASN A 73 -6.75 -3.77 4.71
N LEU A 74 -8.09 -3.71 4.61
CA LEU A 74 -8.78 -2.48 4.27
C LEU A 74 -8.49 -1.35 5.27
N LEU A 75 -8.59 -1.62 6.56
CA LEU A 75 -8.38 -0.60 7.58
C LEU A 75 -6.95 -0.04 7.59
N PRO A 76 -5.88 -0.85 7.63
CA PRO A 76 -4.52 -0.34 7.51
C PRO A 76 -4.25 0.37 6.17
N PHE A 77 -4.75 -0.17 5.05
CA PHE A 77 -4.58 0.46 3.74
C PHE A 77 -5.17 1.88 3.72
N THR A 78 -6.42 2.03 4.15
CA THR A 78 -7.10 3.33 4.20
C THR A 78 -6.33 4.32 5.08
N LEU A 79 -5.98 3.93 6.32
CA LEU A 79 -5.32 4.83 7.27
C LEU A 79 -3.91 5.22 6.83
N LEU A 80 -3.09 4.27 6.39
CA LEU A 80 -1.73 4.56 5.91
C LEU A 80 -1.75 5.37 4.61
N SER A 81 -2.71 5.13 3.72
CA SER A 81 -2.92 5.91 2.50
C SER A 81 -3.29 7.36 2.81
N LEU A 82 -4.21 7.60 3.76
CA LEU A 82 -4.55 8.93 4.22
C LEU A 82 -3.36 9.66 4.83
N LEU A 83 -2.52 8.97 5.61
CA LEU A 83 -1.29 9.54 6.17
C LEU A 83 -0.26 9.85 5.07
N ALA A 84 -0.04 8.93 4.12
CA ALA A 84 0.90 9.14 3.02
C ALA A 84 0.47 10.28 2.09
N SER A 85 -0.84 10.43 1.85
CA SER A 85 -1.39 11.52 1.03
C SER A 85 -1.15 12.93 1.60
N ARG A 86 -0.80 13.02 2.89
CA ARG A 86 -0.43 14.31 3.53
C ARG A 86 0.86 14.91 2.98
N TYR A 87 1.66 14.15 2.25
CA TYR A 87 2.84 14.63 1.53
C TYR A 87 2.55 15.10 0.10
N GLY A 88 1.32 14.96 -0.37
CA GLY A 88 0.82 15.42 -1.66
C GLY A 88 0.14 14.29 -2.46
N SER A 89 -0.93 14.66 -3.18
CA SER A 89 -1.72 13.70 -3.95
C SER A 89 -0.90 13.01 -5.04
N ARG A 90 -0.09 13.77 -5.78
CA ARG A 90 0.78 13.22 -6.82
C ARG A 90 1.81 12.25 -6.25
N GLU A 91 2.43 12.62 -5.12
CA GLU A 91 3.43 11.80 -4.45
C GLU A 91 2.84 10.48 -3.98
N TYR A 92 1.62 10.53 -3.41
CA TYR A 92 0.89 9.34 -2.99
C TYR A 92 0.54 8.41 -4.16
N ILE A 93 0.05 8.95 -5.28
CA ILE A 93 -0.30 8.14 -6.45
C ILE A 93 0.96 7.46 -7.02
N LEU A 94 2.07 8.18 -7.12
CA LEU A 94 3.34 7.61 -7.56
C LEU A 94 3.84 6.52 -6.60
N LEU A 95 3.77 6.77 -5.28
CA LEU A 95 4.11 5.79 -4.27
C LEU A 95 3.26 4.53 -4.43
N LEU A 96 1.93 4.70 -4.56
CA LEU A 96 1.00 3.58 -4.72
C LEU A 96 1.36 2.74 -5.96
N LEU A 97 1.60 3.37 -7.11
CA LEU A 97 1.99 2.68 -8.33
C LEU A 97 3.34 1.96 -8.19
N VAL A 98 4.33 2.63 -7.61
CA VAL A 98 5.67 2.04 -7.41
C VAL A 98 5.61 0.84 -6.50
N VAL A 99 4.87 0.91 -5.39
CA VAL A 99 4.75 -0.20 -4.44
C VAL A 99 3.89 -1.32 -5.02
N TRP A 100 2.80 -1.00 -5.70
CA TRP A 100 1.91 -1.98 -6.32
C TRP A 100 2.64 -2.83 -7.36
N PHE A 101 3.24 -2.19 -8.35
CA PHE A 101 3.90 -2.89 -9.46
C PHE A 101 5.33 -3.30 -9.11
N GLY A 102 6.10 -2.42 -8.49
CA GLY A 102 7.48 -2.73 -8.10
C GLY A 102 7.57 -3.78 -6.99
N GLY A 103 6.71 -3.68 -5.97
CA GLY A 103 6.58 -4.69 -4.92
C GLY A 103 6.11 -6.03 -5.47
N GLY A 104 5.09 -6.01 -6.36
CA GLY A 104 4.59 -7.20 -7.03
C GLY A 104 5.63 -7.86 -7.93
N LEU A 105 6.39 -7.06 -8.70
CA LEU A 105 7.46 -7.59 -9.55
C LEU A 105 8.60 -8.19 -8.72
N LEU A 106 9.01 -7.54 -7.64
CA LEU A 106 10.01 -8.09 -6.73
C LEU A 106 9.51 -9.41 -6.10
N LEU A 107 8.25 -9.45 -5.64
CA LEU A 107 7.62 -10.68 -5.15
C LEU A 107 7.63 -11.78 -6.21
N TRP A 108 7.32 -11.45 -7.47
CA TRP A 108 7.37 -12.42 -8.57
C TRP A 108 8.76 -13.02 -8.74
N CYS A 109 9.82 -12.22 -8.56
CA CYS A 109 11.20 -12.69 -8.64
C CYS A 109 11.61 -13.62 -7.49
N ILE A 110 11.29 -13.25 -6.23
CA ILE A 110 11.86 -13.87 -5.02
C ILE A 110 10.88 -14.73 -4.21
N GLY A 111 9.56 -14.64 -4.50
CA GLY A 111 8.53 -15.32 -3.73
C GLY A 111 8.61 -16.84 -3.80
N ARG A 112 8.11 -17.55 -2.77
CA ARG A 112 7.92 -19.00 -2.82
C ARG A 112 6.85 -19.36 -3.85
N PRO A 113 6.83 -20.59 -4.39
CA PRO A 113 5.87 -21.05 -5.41
C PRO A 113 4.49 -21.32 -4.78
N ALA A 114 3.79 -20.23 -4.46
CA ALA A 114 2.43 -20.20 -3.95
C ALA A 114 1.68 -19.02 -4.54
N TYR A 115 0.34 -19.07 -4.56
CA TYR A 115 -0.46 -17.91 -4.94
C TYR A 115 -0.44 -16.86 -3.83
N HIS A 116 0.05 -15.67 -4.14
CA HIS A 116 0.06 -14.53 -3.25
C HIS A 116 -1.11 -13.60 -3.59
N ILE A 117 -1.92 -13.25 -2.59
CA ILE A 117 -3.09 -12.38 -2.71
C ILE A 117 -3.15 -11.40 -1.54
N GLY A 118 -3.84 -10.27 -1.73
CA GLY A 118 -4.12 -9.27 -0.70
C GLY A 118 -3.29 -8.00 -0.81
N LEU A 119 -3.86 -6.90 -0.30
CA LEU A 119 -3.23 -5.58 -0.26
C LEU A 119 -2.00 -5.50 0.65
N SER A 120 -1.71 -6.54 1.42
CA SER A 120 -0.70 -6.47 2.48
C SER A 120 0.69 -6.05 1.98
N GLY A 121 1.12 -6.49 0.80
CA GLY A 121 2.37 -6.01 0.19
C GLY A 121 2.38 -4.50 -0.01
N VAL A 122 1.27 -3.93 -0.49
CA VAL A 122 1.10 -2.47 -0.65
C VAL A 122 1.10 -1.77 0.71
N ILE A 123 0.39 -2.32 1.70
CA ILE A 123 0.32 -1.80 3.07
C ILE A 123 1.72 -1.73 3.70
N TYR A 124 2.52 -2.80 3.56
CA TYR A 124 3.91 -2.81 4.04
C TYR A 124 4.78 -1.79 3.32
N GLY A 125 4.53 -1.55 2.02
CA GLY A 125 5.18 -0.48 1.27
C GLY A 125 4.83 0.91 1.78
N LEU A 126 3.55 1.19 2.03
CA LEU A 126 3.10 2.45 2.63
C LEU A 126 3.68 2.65 4.04
N TRP A 127 3.65 1.62 4.87
CA TRP A 127 4.21 1.61 6.21
C TRP A 127 5.71 1.93 6.21
N ALA A 128 6.49 1.22 5.41
CA ALA A 128 7.93 1.45 5.29
C ALA A 128 8.23 2.84 4.72
N TYR A 129 7.45 3.30 3.72
CA TYR A 129 7.56 4.66 3.20
C TYR A 129 7.41 5.70 4.28
N LEU A 130 6.36 5.63 5.10
CA LEU A 130 6.09 6.62 6.15
C LEU A 130 7.19 6.65 7.21
N LEU A 131 7.70 5.48 7.63
CA LEU A 131 8.78 5.39 8.62
C LEU A 131 10.12 5.89 8.07
N VAL A 132 10.52 5.40 6.90
CA VAL A 132 11.81 5.80 6.28
C VAL A 132 11.78 7.28 5.89
N TYR A 133 10.66 7.77 5.36
CA TYR A 133 10.52 9.20 5.03
C TYR A 133 10.65 10.06 6.29
N ALA A 134 10.02 9.67 7.41
CA ALA A 134 10.14 10.39 8.68
C ALA A 134 11.59 10.48 9.15
N LEU A 135 12.33 9.35 9.13
CA LEU A 135 13.72 9.29 9.56
C LEU A 135 14.67 10.07 8.64
N MET A 136 14.38 10.11 7.33
CA MET A 136 15.22 10.76 6.34
C MET A 136 14.92 12.27 6.24
N HIS A 137 13.65 12.66 6.16
CA HIS A 137 13.26 14.08 6.00
C HIS A 137 13.42 14.88 7.29
N ARG A 138 13.02 14.30 8.44
CA ARG A 138 13.19 14.85 9.79
C ARG A 138 12.44 16.18 10.06
N SER A 139 11.45 16.53 9.25
CA SER A 139 10.54 17.64 9.61
C SER A 139 9.63 17.21 10.76
N PHE A 140 9.16 18.19 11.56
CA PHE A 140 8.23 17.93 12.67
C PHE A 140 7.00 17.12 12.20
N LYS A 141 6.40 17.53 11.07
CA LYS A 141 5.27 16.80 10.47
C LYS A 141 5.62 15.34 10.13
N ALA A 142 6.78 15.11 9.51
CA ALA A 142 7.19 13.77 9.12
C ALA A 142 7.44 12.90 10.35
N LEU A 143 8.13 13.43 11.37
CA LEU A 143 8.39 12.71 12.62
C LEU A 143 7.09 12.40 13.38
N ALA A 144 6.14 13.34 13.45
CA ALA A 144 4.85 13.13 14.10
C ALA A 144 4.06 12.01 13.39
N ILE A 145 3.99 12.01 12.05
CA ILE A 145 3.34 10.95 11.29
C ILE A 145 4.06 9.61 11.51
N GLY A 146 5.40 9.59 11.44
CA GLY A 146 6.19 8.38 11.69
C GLY A 146 5.97 7.81 13.08
N ALA A 147 5.89 8.65 14.11
CA ALA A 147 5.60 8.21 15.48
C ALA A 147 4.20 7.58 15.60
N VAL A 148 3.18 8.20 15.01
CA VAL A 148 1.83 7.63 14.97
C VAL A 148 1.84 6.26 14.28
N VAL A 149 2.50 6.15 13.13
CA VAL A 149 2.60 4.88 12.40
C VAL A 149 3.35 3.82 13.20
N LEU A 150 4.44 4.20 13.86
CA LEU A 150 5.23 3.29 14.69
C LEU A 150 4.41 2.73 15.86
N VAL A 151 3.61 3.57 16.52
CA VAL A 151 2.78 3.17 17.68
C VAL A 151 1.59 2.32 17.22
N LEU A 152 0.80 2.80 16.23
CA LEU A 152 -0.43 2.13 15.82
C LEU A 152 -0.18 0.82 15.06
N TYR A 153 0.96 0.73 14.38
CA TYR A 153 1.30 -0.41 13.51
C TYR A 153 2.57 -1.15 13.94
N ALA A 154 2.90 -1.09 15.23
CA ALA A 154 4.05 -1.82 15.80
C ALA A 154 3.99 -3.33 15.51
N VAL A 155 2.79 -3.91 15.52
CA VAL A 155 2.56 -5.34 15.23
C VAL A 155 3.00 -5.77 13.82
N MET A 156 3.11 -4.85 12.87
CA MET A 156 3.51 -5.16 11.48
C MET A 156 4.92 -5.77 11.39
N TRP A 157 5.80 -5.54 12.36
CA TRP A 157 7.10 -6.21 12.39
C TRP A 157 6.98 -7.74 12.41
N GLN A 158 5.93 -8.28 13.01
CA GLN A 158 5.70 -9.72 13.06
C GLN A 158 5.47 -10.32 11.67
N GLY A 159 4.81 -9.59 10.78
CA GLY A 159 4.57 -10.02 9.40
C GLY A 159 5.81 -10.01 8.50
N LEU A 160 6.95 -9.53 8.97
CA LEU A 160 8.25 -9.63 8.31
C LEU A 160 9.07 -10.84 8.81
N ILE A 161 8.58 -11.55 9.83
CA ILE A 161 9.23 -12.71 10.40
C ILE A 161 8.74 -13.97 9.66
N PRO A 162 9.62 -14.85 9.17
CA PRO A 162 9.23 -16.10 8.50
C PRO A 162 8.24 -16.91 9.34
N GLY A 163 7.22 -17.48 8.68
CA GLY A 163 6.14 -18.22 9.34
C GLY A 163 6.60 -19.39 10.21
N GLN A 164 7.78 -19.97 9.93
CA GLN A 164 8.43 -20.99 10.76
C GLN A 164 8.79 -20.48 12.16
N LEU A 165 9.05 -19.18 12.30
CA LEU A 165 9.41 -18.54 13.57
C LEU A 165 8.21 -17.86 14.25
N SER A 166 7.20 -17.44 13.45
CA SER A 166 6.01 -16.71 13.94
C SER A 166 4.76 -17.57 14.08
N GLY A 167 4.76 -18.81 13.58
CA GLY A 167 3.59 -19.68 13.48
C GLY A 167 2.56 -19.25 12.40
N GLN A 168 2.85 -18.24 11.60
CA GLN A 168 1.95 -17.67 10.61
C GLN A 168 2.23 -18.18 9.19
N TRP A 169 2.09 -19.48 8.98
CA TRP A 169 2.41 -20.17 7.71
C TRP A 169 1.65 -19.67 6.47
N HIS A 170 0.48 -19.03 6.67
CA HIS A 170 -0.38 -18.53 5.59
C HIS A 170 -0.04 -17.11 5.16
N VAL A 171 0.87 -16.44 5.85
CA VAL A 171 1.27 -15.06 5.54
C VAL A 171 2.34 -15.06 4.44
N SER A 172 2.18 -14.14 3.49
CA SER A 172 3.19 -13.88 2.44
C SER A 172 4.28 -12.95 2.96
N VAL A 173 5.23 -13.49 3.72
CA VAL A 173 6.37 -12.71 4.24
C VAL A 173 7.16 -12.08 3.09
N GLU A 174 7.34 -12.81 1.99
CA GLU A 174 8.05 -12.33 0.80
C GLU A 174 7.31 -11.14 0.16
N GLY A 175 5.97 -11.17 0.14
CA GLY A 175 5.15 -10.05 -0.32
C GLY A 175 5.29 -8.83 0.57
N HIS A 176 5.30 -9.03 1.89
CA HIS A 176 5.51 -7.96 2.87
C HIS A 176 6.91 -7.35 2.73
N LEU A 177 7.95 -8.16 2.65
CA LEU A 177 9.33 -7.71 2.46
C LEU A 177 9.50 -6.97 1.13
N SER A 178 8.94 -7.49 0.05
CA SER A 178 8.99 -6.85 -1.27
C SER A 178 8.37 -5.46 -1.24
N GLY A 179 7.16 -5.35 -0.66
CA GLY A 179 6.50 -4.06 -0.49
C GLY A 179 7.31 -3.10 0.38
N ALA A 180 7.76 -3.55 1.55
CA ALA A 180 8.53 -2.74 2.49
C ALA A 180 9.86 -2.24 1.89
N LEU A 181 10.59 -3.08 1.16
CA LEU A 181 11.83 -2.69 0.49
C LEU A 181 11.58 -1.63 -0.57
N VAL A 182 10.60 -1.85 -1.45
CA VAL A 182 10.28 -0.91 -2.54
C VAL A 182 9.77 0.43 -1.98
N GLY A 183 8.85 0.39 -0.99
CA GLY A 183 8.33 1.60 -0.35
C GLY A 183 9.39 2.37 0.42
N GLY A 184 10.25 1.68 1.16
CA GLY A 184 11.36 2.29 1.88
C GLY A 184 12.41 2.92 0.96
N LEU A 185 12.76 2.25 -0.12
CA LEU A 185 13.68 2.79 -1.14
C LEU A 185 13.09 4.03 -1.83
N TYR A 186 11.82 3.98 -2.19
CA TYR A 186 11.12 5.14 -2.76
C TYR A 186 11.11 6.32 -1.78
N ALA A 187 10.85 6.07 -0.49
CA ALA A 187 10.89 7.09 0.56
C ALA A 187 12.24 7.78 0.68
N TYR A 188 13.32 7.00 0.61
CA TYR A 188 14.68 7.52 0.65
C TYR A 188 14.94 8.54 -0.47
N PHE A 189 14.59 8.20 -1.71
CA PHE A 189 14.76 9.12 -2.85
C PHE A 189 13.85 10.34 -2.74
N CYS A 190 12.60 10.19 -2.32
CA CYS A 190 11.67 11.30 -2.13
C CYS A 190 12.16 12.27 -1.05
N ALA A 191 12.59 11.75 0.10
CA ALA A 191 13.10 12.59 1.19
C ALA A 191 14.35 13.38 0.77
N ARG A 192 15.27 12.76 0.05
CA ARG A 192 16.45 13.47 -0.50
C ARG A 192 16.08 14.56 -1.48
N ARG A 193 15.14 14.28 -2.39
CA ARG A 193 14.64 15.27 -3.36
C ARG A 193 13.98 16.46 -2.66
N HIS A 194 13.15 16.22 -1.64
CA HIS A 194 12.46 17.27 -0.92
C HIS A 194 13.45 18.13 -0.12
N LYS A 195 14.40 17.54 0.59
CA LYS A 195 15.46 18.28 1.29
C LYS A 195 16.28 19.18 0.35
N LYS A 196 16.65 18.66 -0.82
CA LYS A 196 17.38 19.45 -1.81
C LYS A 196 16.58 20.68 -2.25
N ARG A 197 15.30 20.51 -2.58
CA ARG A 197 14.41 21.63 -2.96
C ARG A 197 14.26 22.66 -1.85
N GLU A 198 14.12 22.23 -0.59
CA GLU A 198 14.03 23.12 0.56
C GLU A 198 15.33 23.93 0.76
N SER A 199 16.50 23.29 0.59
CA SER A 199 17.79 23.98 0.69
C SER A 199 18.00 25.00 -0.43
N GLU A 200 17.62 24.66 -1.66
CA GLU A 200 17.67 25.58 -2.80
C GLU A 200 16.73 26.78 -2.59
N ALA A 201 15.51 26.54 -2.11
CA ALA A 201 14.55 27.61 -1.83
C ALA A 201 15.02 28.59 -0.72
N ARG A 202 15.76 28.07 0.29
CA ARG A 202 16.35 28.92 1.34
C ARG A 202 17.57 29.71 0.86
N ALA A 203 18.31 29.20 -0.12
CA ALA A 203 19.49 29.90 -0.66
C ALA A 203 19.13 31.10 -1.56
N VAL A 204 17.88 31.22 -2.01
CA VAL A 204 17.38 32.28 -2.88
C VAL A 204 16.68 33.42 -2.08
N GLN A 205 16.45 33.18 -0.78
CA GLN A 205 15.91 34.19 0.17
C GLN A 205 17.01 34.95 0.90
#